data_ad6cb55266a713d09fe063462a7f6034
#
_entry.id   ad6cb55266a713d09fe063462a7f6034
#
_cell.length_a   1.000
_cell.length_b   1.000
_cell.length_c   1.000
_cell.angle_alpha   90.00
_cell.angle_beta   90.00
_cell.angle_gamma   90.00
#
_symmetry.space_group_name_H-M   'P 1'
#
loop_
_entity.id
_entity.type
_entity.pdbx_description
1 polymer ?
#
loop_
_entity_poly.entity_id
_entity_poly.type
_entity_poly.pdbx_seq_one_letter_code
_entity_poly.pdbx_strand_id
1 'polypeptide(L)'
;MIDLTVHAQGTVLAVHAQPGAKRNAVLGTRAGALRVAVTAPPEKGKANAAIGAVLAASLGCRPSQIALVAGETSRRKRYLVIGVTPDDLRRRLAAATPDAGPTLPLS
;
A
#
# COMPACT_ATOMS: atom_id res chain seq x y z
N MET A 1 -6.98 3.99 -11.19
CA MET A 1 -5.91 3.01 -11.43
C MET A 1 -4.68 3.36 -10.60
N ILE A 2 -4.05 2.38 -9.98
CA ILE A 2 -2.89 2.60 -9.12
C ILE A 2 -1.61 2.64 -9.95
N ASP A 3 -0.74 3.62 -9.65
CA ASP A 3 0.55 3.74 -10.31
C ASP A 3 1.49 2.66 -9.82
N LEU A 4 1.93 1.81 -10.73
CA LEU A 4 2.92 0.77 -10.48
C LEU A 4 4.11 0.98 -11.39
N THR A 5 5.31 0.89 -10.83
CA THR A 5 6.54 1.06 -11.59
C THR A 5 7.39 -0.20 -11.47
N VAL A 6 7.85 -0.71 -12.60
CA VAL A 6 8.74 -1.88 -12.60
C VAL A 6 10.06 -1.51 -11.95
N HIS A 7 10.57 -2.39 -11.11
CA HIS A 7 11.84 -2.23 -10.43
C HIS A 7 12.64 -3.52 -10.60
N ALA A 8 13.97 -3.41 -10.54
CA ALA A 8 14.82 -4.58 -10.69
C ALA A 8 14.51 -5.71 -9.69
N GLN A 9 14.03 -5.35 -8.50
CA GLN A 9 13.76 -6.31 -7.43
C GLN A 9 12.28 -6.61 -7.24
N GLY A 10 11.39 -5.96 -7.99
CA GLY A 10 9.96 -6.17 -7.84
C GLY A 10 9.16 -5.04 -8.48
N THR A 11 8.19 -4.52 -7.75
CA THR A 11 7.31 -3.45 -8.26
C THR A 11 7.17 -2.36 -7.21
N VAL A 12 7.27 -1.09 -7.66
CA VAL A 12 7.07 0.06 -6.80
C VAL A 12 5.61 0.49 -6.84
N LEU A 13 5.02 0.65 -5.67
CA LEU A 13 3.62 1.00 -5.47
C LEU A 13 3.52 2.41 -4.90
N ALA A 14 2.70 3.25 -5.52
CA ALA A 14 2.41 4.57 -4.99
C ALA A 14 1.39 4.45 -3.84
N VAL A 15 1.66 5.10 -2.73
CA VAL A 15 0.84 5.03 -1.51
C VAL A 15 0.55 6.44 -1.02
N HIS A 16 -0.69 6.66 -0.59
CA HIS A 16 -1.08 7.88 0.10
C HIS A 16 -1.36 7.54 1.56
N ALA A 17 -0.53 8.05 2.45
CA ALA A 17 -0.60 7.74 3.87
C ALA A 17 -1.63 8.61 4.58
N GLN A 18 -2.37 8.01 5.50
CA GLN A 18 -3.31 8.71 6.35
C GLN A 18 -3.01 8.33 7.79
N PRO A 19 -2.02 9.03 8.42
CA PRO A 19 -1.64 8.73 9.81
C PRO A 19 -2.65 9.28 10.81
N GLY A 20 -2.55 8.81 12.05
CA GLY A 20 -3.44 9.27 13.10
C GLY A 20 -4.89 8.84 12.92
N ALA A 21 -5.13 7.79 12.17
CA ALA A 21 -6.47 7.27 11.95
C ALA A 21 -6.92 6.42 13.14
N LYS A 22 -8.19 6.06 13.15
CA LYS A 22 -8.75 5.26 14.24
C LYS A 22 -8.38 3.78 14.14
N ARG A 23 -7.98 3.31 12.96
CA ARG A 23 -7.56 1.93 12.75
C ARG A 23 -6.63 1.82 11.56
N ASN A 24 -5.92 0.72 11.47
CA ASN A 24 -5.07 0.41 10.33
C ASN A 24 -5.91 -0.27 9.26
N ALA A 25 -5.91 0.29 8.05
CA ALA A 25 -6.72 -0.26 6.97
C ALA A 25 -6.26 0.25 5.60
N VAL A 26 -6.48 -0.57 4.57
CA VAL A 26 -6.42 -0.13 3.18
C VAL A 26 -7.78 0.46 2.85
N LEU A 27 -7.80 1.70 2.37
CA LEU A 27 -9.03 2.45 2.17
C LEU A 27 -9.51 2.51 0.71
N GLY A 28 -8.70 2.05 -0.23
CA GLY A 28 -9.03 2.15 -1.65
C GLY A 28 -7.99 2.97 -2.39
N THR A 29 -8.36 3.59 -3.49
CA THR A 29 -7.42 4.32 -4.34
C THR A 29 -7.79 5.78 -4.47
N ARG A 30 -6.77 6.62 -4.71
CA ARG A 30 -6.98 8.05 -4.93
C ARG A 30 -5.82 8.59 -5.77
N ALA A 31 -6.14 9.19 -6.91
CA ALA A 31 -5.15 9.85 -7.76
C ALA A 31 -3.94 8.96 -8.08
N GLY A 32 -4.19 7.69 -8.37
CA GLY A 32 -3.14 6.75 -8.73
C GLY A 32 -2.42 6.11 -7.55
N ALA A 33 -2.81 6.42 -6.32
CA ALA A 33 -2.16 5.88 -5.13
C ALA A 33 -3.13 5.02 -4.30
N LEU A 34 -2.58 4.02 -3.64
CA LEU A 34 -3.33 3.23 -2.66
C LEU A 34 -3.39 4.01 -1.36
N ARG A 35 -4.58 4.25 -0.85
CA ARG A 35 -4.77 4.95 0.42
C ARG A 35 -4.64 3.96 1.57
N VAL A 36 -3.74 4.24 2.50
CA VAL A 36 -3.51 3.39 3.66
C VAL A 36 -3.61 4.22 4.92
N ALA A 37 -4.54 3.85 5.80
CA ALA A 37 -4.73 4.49 7.09
C ALA A 37 -3.96 3.71 8.16
N VAL A 38 -3.31 4.42 9.06
CA VAL A 38 -2.62 3.82 10.20
C VAL A 38 -2.87 4.64 11.46
N THR A 39 -2.90 3.97 12.59
CA THR A 39 -3.10 4.65 13.88
C THR A 39 -1.83 5.38 14.33
N ALA A 40 -0.67 4.97 13.82
CA ALA A 40 0.60 5.56 14.21
C ALA A 40 0.66 7.04 13.82
N PRO A 41 1.33 7.88 14.64
CA PRO A 41 1.51 9.29 14.31
C PRO A 41 2.52 9.47 13.17
N PRO A 42 2.47 10.61 12.44
CA PRO A 42 3.35 10.85 11.30
C PRO A 42 4.72 11.37 11.75
N GLU A 43 5.36 10.69 12.67
CA GLU A 43 6.64 11.14 13.17
C GLU A 43 7.61 9.99 13.38
N LYS A 44 8.89 10.27 13.23
CA LYS A 44 10.00 9.34 13.53
C LYS A 44 9.86 7.98 12.84
N GLY A 45 9.28 7.97 11.64
CA GLY A 45 9.15 6.74 10.88
C GLY A 45 8.09 5.77 11.37
N LYS A 46 7.34 6.11 12.41
CA LYS A 46 6.33 5.21 12.96
C LYS A 46 5.24 4.90 11.97
N ALA A 47 4.73 5.91 11.27
CA ALA A 47 3.70 5.70 10.25
C ALA A 47 4.27 4.89 9.08
N ASN A 48 5.53 5.12 8.70
CA ASN A 48 6.14 4.39 7.60
C ASN A 48 6.19 2.88 7.89
N ALA A 49 6.60 2.52 9.10
CA ALA A 49 6.66 1.12 9.49
C ALA A 49 5.26 0.50 9.57
N ALA A 50 4.30 1.25 10.11
CA ALA A 50 2.91 0.78 10.23
C ALA A 50 2.29 0.55 8.84
N ILE A 51 2.53 1.46 7.90
CA ILE A 51 2.04 1.31 6.53
C ILE A 51 2.65 0.07 5.87
N GLY A 52 3.95 -0.14 6.05
CA GLY A 52 4.61 -1.33 5.54
C GLY A 52 3.98 -2.61 6.06
N ALA A 53 3.64 -2.65 7.35
CA ALA A 53 3.00 -3.80 7.96
C ALA A 53 1.59 -4.03 7.40
N VAL A 54 0.80 -2.95 7.22
CA VAL A 54 -0.53 -3.05 6.62
C VAL A 54 -0.43 -3.57 5.18
N LEU A 55 0.51 -3.04 4.40
CA LEU A 55 0.72 -3.49 3.03
C LEU A 55 1.07 -4.98 2.98
N ALA A 56 2.00 -5.42 3.82
CA ALA A 56 2.40 -6.82 3.84
C ALA A 56 1.21 -7.73 4.14
N ALA A 57 0.45 -7.40 5.17
CA ALA A 57 -0.72 -8.20 5.55
C ALA A 57 -1.79 -8.19 4.46
N SER A 58 -2.08 -7.02 3.88
CA SER A 58 -3.13 -6.87 2.88
C SER A 58 -2.78 -7.53 1.55
N LEU A 59 -1.51 -7.52 1.19
CA LEU A 59 -1.05 -8.05 -0.10
C LEU A 59 -0.57 -9.50 -0.01
N GLY A 60 -0.62 -10.10 1.18
CA GLY A 60 -0.16 -11.47 1.36
C GLY A 60 1.34 -11.62 1.22
N CYS A 61 2.10 -10.60 1.62
CA CYS A 61 3.56 -10.61 1.57
C CYS A 61 4.14 -10.68 2.98
N ARG A 62 5.42 -11.01 3.05
CA ARG A 62 6.15 -10.89 4.32
C ARG A 62 6.57 -9.43 4.52
N PRO A 63 6.65 -8.94 5.75
CA PRO A 63 7.12 -7.57 6.00
C PRO A 63 8.49 -7.28 5.37
N SER A 64 9.37 -8.27 5.29
CA SER A 64 10.69 -8.09 4.68
C SER A 64 10.64 -7.86 3.17
N GLN A 65 9.50 -8.10 2.53
CA GLN A 65 9.33 -7.84 1.10
C GLN A 65 8.86 -6.41 0.82
N ILE A 66 8.57 -5.63 1.84
CA ILE A 66 8.04 -4.27 1.68
C ILE A 66 9.12 -3.28 2.12
N ALA A 67 9.53 -2.40 1.22
CA ALA A 67 10.57 -1.42 1.51
C ALA A 67 10.14 -0.03 1.06
N LEU A 68 10.27 0.94 1.94
CA LEU A 68 10.01 2.34 1.59
C LEU A 68 11.16 2.85 0.73
N VAL A 69 10.86 3.34 -0.47
CA VAL A 69 11.88 3.85 -1.39
C VAL A 69 11.80 5.33 -1.65
N ALA A 70 10.69 5.99 -1.30
CA ALA A 70 10.55 7.44 -1.46
C ALA A 70 9.44 7.96 -0.56
N GLY A 71 9.51 9.25 -0.21
CA GLY A 71 8.48 9.92 0.56
C GLY A 71 8.55 9.67 2.06
N GLU A 72 9.73 9.52 2.60
CA GLU A 72 9.93 9.22 4.03
C GLU A 72 9.20 10.21 4.95
N THR A 73 9.21 11.48 4.60
CA THR A 73 8.56 12.52 5.41
C THR A 73 7.31 13.10 4.76
N SER A 74 6.81 12.46 3.72
CA SER A 74 5.65 12.90 2.96
C SER A 74 4.47 11.95 3.16
N ARG A 75 3.26 12.45 2.96
CA ARG A 75 2.08 11.57 2.89
C ARG A 75 2.04 10.80 1.59
N ARG A 76 2.72 11.27 0.56
CA ARG A 76 2.87 10.55 -0.70
C ARG A 76 4.15 9.74 -0.63
N LYS A 77 4.00 8.43 -0.64
CA LYS A 77 5.11 7.50 -0.46
C LYS A 77 5.18 6.51 -1.60
N ARG A 78 6.34 5.90 -1.76
CA ARG A 78 6.52 4.80 -2.69
C ARG A 78 7.13 3.63 -1.95
N TYR A 79 6.50 2.47 -2.10
CA TYR A 79 6.98 1.24 -1.48
C TYR A 79 7.35 0.24 -2.55
N LEU A 80 8.49 -0.39 -2.39
CA LEU A 80 8.91 -1.50 -3.25
C LEU A 80 8.34 -2.79 -2.66
N VAL A 81 7.66 -3.57 -3.50
CA VAL A 81 7.18 -4.90 -3.14
C VAL A 81 8.11 -5.90 -3.83
N ILE A 82 9.01 -6.48 -3.06
CA ILE A 82 10.08 -7.32 -3.58
C ILE A 82 9.54 -8.67 -4.03
N GLY A 83 9.96 -9.10 -5.22
CA GLY A 83 9.59 -10.42 -5.73
C GLY A 83 8.19 -10.52 -6.32
N VAL A 84 7.52 -9.39 -6.51
CA VAL A 84 6.15 -9.35 -7.04
C VAL A 84 6.15 -8.56 -8.34
N THR A 85 5.61 -9.16 -9.41
CA THR A 85 5.49 -8.49 -10.71
C THR A 85 4.33 -7.49 -10.68
N PRO A 86 4.29 -6.50 -11.61
CA PRO A 86 3.15 -5.59 -11.69
C PRO A 86 1.81 -6.31 -11.84
N ASP A 87 1.75 -7.33 -12.66
CA ASP A 87 0.49 -8.07 -12.87
C ASP A 87 0.06 -8.79 -11.60
N ASP A 88 0.99 -9.43 -10.90
CA ASP A 88 0.68 -10.11 -9.65
C ASP A 88 0.25 -9.09 -8.59
N LEU A 89 0.94 -7.95 -8.54
CA LEU A 89 0.58 -6.91 -7.59
C LEU A 89 -0.82 -6.36 -7.86
N ARG A 90 -1.19 -6.17 -9.13
CA ARG A 90 -2.55 -5.74 -9.48
C ARG A 90 -3.60 -6.71 -8.98
N ARG A 91 -3.36 -8.00 -9.12
CA ARG A 91 -4.30 -9.01 -8.61
C ARG A 91 -4.42 -8.95 -7.10
N ARG A 92 -3.31 -8.79 -6.40
CA ARG A 92 -3.30 -8.70 -4.94
C ARG A 92 -4.01 -7.42 -4.47
N LEU A 93 -3.78 -6.31 -5.16
CA LEU A 93 -4.45 -5.05 -4.86
C LEU A 93 -5.96 -5.14 -5.08
N ALA A 94 -6.38 -5.78 -6.15
CA ALA A 94 -7.81 -5.96 -6.43
C ALA A 94 -8.50 -6.74 -5.32
N ALA A 95 -7.81 -7.71 -4.75
CA ALA A 95 -8.37 -8.51 -3.65
C ALA A 95 -8.34 -7.74 -2.31
N ALA A 96 -7.45 -6.76 -2.18
CA ALA A 96 -7.22 -6.07 -0.90
C ALA A 96 -7.99 -4.75 -0.77
N THR A 97 -8.40 -4.12 -1.87
CA THR A 97 -9.01 -2.80 -1.83
C THR A 97 -10.52 -2.88 -1.81
N PRO A 98 -11.19 -2.14 -0.92
CA PRO A 98 -12.66 -2.18 -0.82
C PRO A 98 -13.37 -1.71 -2.06
N ASP A 99 -12.78 -0.80 -2.84
CA ASP A 99 -13.38 -0.23 -4.03
C ASP A 99 -12.92 -0.88 -5.32
N ALA A 100 -12.19 -1.98 -5.24
CA ALA A 100 -11.60 -2.57 -6.43
C ALA A 100 -12.46 -3.63 -7.08
N GLY A 101 -13.39 -4.15 -6.49
CA GLY A 101 -14.19 -5.20 -7.06
C GLY A 101 -15.53 -4.70 -7.46
N PRO A 102 -16.14 -5.44 -8.23
CA PRO A 102 -17.56 -5.28 -8.44
C PRO A 102 -18.29 -5.63 -7.18
N THR A 103 -18.47 -5.56 -6.80
CA THR A 103 -18.73 -6.08 -5.80
C THR A 103 -19.89 -6.68 -5.61
N LEU A 104 -19.80 -6.87 -5.91
CA LEU A 104 -20.50 -7.28 -5.79
C LEU A 104 -21.34 -7.66 -5.44
N PRO A 105 -21.90 -7.70 -5.44
CA PRO A 105 -22.62 -7.94 -5.21
C PRO A 105 -23.23 -8.32 -4.74
N LEU A 106 -23.18 -8.48 -4.51
CA LEU A 106 -23.62 -8.91 -4.22
C LEU A 106 -24.02 -9.19 -3.84
N SER A 107 -24.01 -9.07 -3.70
CA SER A 107 -24.22 -9.38 -3.44
C SER A 107 -24.40 -9.51 -3.13
#